data_e8e2336bdd0ebf763f7d22450efd3e95
#
_entry.id   e8e2336bdd0ebf763f7d22450efd3e95
#
_cell.length_a   1.000
_cell.length_b   1.000
_cell.length_c   1.000
_cell.angle_alpha   90.00
_cell.angle_beta   90.00
_cell.angle_gamma   90.00
#
_symmetry.space_group_name_H-M   'P 1'
#
loop_
_entity.id
_entity.type
_entity.pdbx_description
1 polymer ?
#
loop_
_entity_poly.entity_id
_entity_poly.type
_entity_poly.pdbx_seq_one_letter_code
_entity_poly.pdbx_strand_id
1 'polypeptide(L)'
;MFQRFKDRTDAGRQLGTMLSHVRGQNALVLGLPRGGLPVAYEVARALNAPLDVLNVRKLGVPWHEELAMGAIATGGVRVLNNEIIMSTGVTQENLEEATAVQRLELDRRERLYRQGRPAPDMRGRTVVLVDDGIATGATVRAAISVIRAQHPAKLILAVPVAQQSVAAELALEVDELVCVRKPGDLYAIGIWYDHFPQLTDAEVQATLARAAAEPAAALLNVPSRAGDRDGDIPKTEMPVV
;
A
#
# COMPACT_ATOMS: atom_id res chain seq x y z
N MET A 1 -5.40 16.22 24.27
CA MET A 1 -4.10 16.37 23.58
C MET A 1 -3.97 15.18 22.64
N PHE A 2 -3.91 15.37 21.33
CA PHE A 2 -3.81 14.23 20.39
C PHE A 2 -2.43 13.62 20.49
N GLN A 3 -2.35 12.30 20.68
CA GLN A 3 -1.09 11.59 20.73
C GLN A 3 -0.50 11.50 19.31
N ARG A 4 0.63 12.15 19.06
CA ARG A 4 1.34 12.07 17.80
C ARG A 4 2.02 10.72 17.63
N PHE A 5 2.31 10.33 16.39
CA PHE A 5 3.25 9.26 16.11
C PHE A 5 4.68 9.77 16.39
N LYS A 6 5.54 8.94 16.95
CA LYS A 6 6.95 9.30 17.11
C LYS A 6 7.60 9.59 15.75
N ASP A 7 7.40 8.68 14.81
CA ASP A 7 7.90 8.72 13.45
C ASP A 7 7.06 7.78 12.55
N ARG A 8 7.46 7.64 11.28
CA ARG A 8 6.81 6.74 10.31
C ARG A 8 6.90 5.27 10.71
N THR A 9 7.96 4.87 11.42
CA THR A 9 8.13 3.49 11.92
C THR A 9 7.09 3.18 13.00
N ASP A 10 6.92 4.08 13.97
CA ASP A 10 5.89 3.93 15.02
C ASP A 10 4.48 3.89 14.40
N ALA A 11 4.20 4.78 13.45
CA ALA A 11 2.94 4.80 12.73
C ALA A 11 2.67 3.48 11.97
N GLY A 12 3.69 2.95 11.30
CA GLY A 12 3.61 1.68 10.58
C GLY A 12 3.36 0.48 11.49
N ARG A 13 3.94 0.44 12.68
CA ARG A 13 3.70 -0.61 13.69
C ARG A 13 2.26 -0.59 14.20
N GLN A 14 1.73 0.59 14.52
CA GLN A 14 0.33 0.73 14.93
C GLN A 14 -0.61 0.28 13.81
N LEU A 15 -0.35 0.68 12.57
CA LEU A 15 -1.13 0.30 11.40
C LEU A 15 -1.05 -1.22 11.13
N GLY A 16 0.14 -1.82 11.24
CA GLY A 16 0.35 -3.25 11.08
C GLY A 16 -0.42 -4.09 12.10
N THR A 17 -0.56 -3.60 13.33
CA THR A 17 -1.38 -4.25 14.37
C THR A 17 -2.85 -4.29 13.96
N MET A 18 -3.41 -3.19 13.41
CA MET A 18 -4.79 -3.12 12.95
C MET A 18 -5.06 -4.03 11.74
N LEU A 19 -4.03 -4.31 10.93
CA LEU A 19 -4.10 -5.16 9.74
C LEU A 19 -3.82 -6.65 10.01
N SER A 20 -3.67 -7.06 11.28
CA SER A 20 -3.30 -8.44 11.64
C SER A 20 -4.22 -9.52 11.04
N HIS A 21 -5.49 -9.19 10.79
CA HIS A 21 -6.48 -10.06 10.16
C HIS A 21 -6.18 -10.38 8.69
N VAL A 22 -5.31 -9.59 8.02
CA VAL A 22 -4.90 -9.80 6.62
C VAL A 22 -3.75 -10.81 6.49
N ARG A 23 -3.12 -11.19 7.61
CA ARG A 23 -2.01 -12.15 7.58
C ARG A 23 -2.43 -13.48 6.95
N GLY A 24 -1.62 -13.99 6.03
CA GLY A 24 -1.88 -15.26 5.35
C GLY A 24 -2.88 -15.19 4.18
N GLN A 25 -3.40 -13.99 3.84
CA GLN A 25 -4.35 -13.80 2.74
C GLN A 25 -3.70 -13.52 1.38
N ASN A 26 -2.55 -14.10 1.07
CA ASN A 26 -1.78 -13.83 -0.16
C ASN A 26 -1.53 -12.31 -0.36
N ALA A 27 -1.20 -11.63 0.74
CA ALA A 27 -1.05 -10.18 0.74
C ALA A 27 0.19 -9.72 -0.05
N LEU A 28 0.07 -8.55 -0.67
CA LEU A 28 1.16 -7.76 -1.24
C LEU A 28 1.03 -6.34 -0.70
N VAL A 29 2.06 -5.85 -0.03
CA VAL A 29 2.09 -4.48 0.49
C VAL A 29 2.78 -3.58 -0.53
N LEU A 30 2.11 -2.50 -0.91
CA LEU A 30 2.61 -1.49 -1.83
C LEU A 30 2.71 -0.15 -1.13
N GLY A 31 3.93 0.39 -1.01
CA GLY A 31 4.17 1.72 -0.46
C GLY A 31 4.20 2.79 -1.53
N LEU A 32 3.53 3.92 -1.30
CA LEU A 32 3.68 5.10 -2.15
C LEU A 32 4.98 5.84 -1.79
N PRO A 33 5.89 6.05 -2.74
CA PRO A 33 7.13 6.74 -2.47
C PRO A 33 6.89 8.26 -2.36
N ARG A 34 7.64 8.96 -1.50
CA ARG A 34 8.70 8.43 -0.68
C ARG A 34 8.23 8.07 0.73
N GLY A 35 7.32 8.89 1.30
CA GLY A 35 6.89 8.85 2.70
C GLY A 35 6.23 7.54 3.13
N GLY A 36 5.46 6.91 2.25
CA GLY A 36 4.76 5.68 2.56
C GLY A 36 5.65 4.45 2.75
N LEU A 37 6.91 4.45 2.23
CA LEU A 37 7.77 3.25 2.27
C LEU A 37 8.14 2.81 3.69
N PRO A 38 8.59 3.66 4.63
CA PRO A 38 8.88 3.24 6.00
C PRO A 38 7.65 2.71 6.74
N VAL A 39 6.47 3.29 6.48
CA VAL A 39 5.20 2.81 7.03
C VAL A 39 4.86 1.43 6.46
N ALA A 40 4.92 1.29 5.13
CA ALA A 40 4.65 0.06 4.41
C ALA A 40 5.59 -1.08 4.82
N TYR A 41 6.85 -0.77 5.12
CA TYR A 41 7.81 -1.75 5.61
C TYR A 41 7.36 -2.39 6.94
N GLU A 42 6.94 -1.60 7.91
CA GLU A 42 6.46 -2.13 9.19
C GLU A 42 5.13 -2.92 9.02
N VAL A 43 4.25 -2.47 8.12
CA VAL A 43 3.04 -3.21 7.76
C VAL A 43 3.40 -4.56 7.11
N ALA A 44 4.31 -4.59 6.14
CA ALA A 44 4.74 -5.81 5.46
C ALA A 44 5.34 -6.83 6.45
N ARG A 45 6.18 -6.36 7.39
CA ARG A 45 6.71 -7.19 8.47
C ARG A 45 5.60 -7.77 9.36
N ALA A 46 4.65 -6.93 9.78
CA ALA A 46 3.54 -7.36 10.64
C ALA A 46 2.66 -8.42 9.94
N LEU A 47 2.48 -8.31 8.63
CA LEU A 47 1.69 -9.24 7.84
C LEU A 47 2.47 -10.47 7.36
N ASN A 48 3.79 -10.47 7.49
CA ASN A 48 4.68 -11.43 6.84
C ASN A 48 4.41 -11.50 5.33
N ALA A 49 4.33 -10.34 4.69
CA ALA A 49 3.98 -10.19 3.28
C ALA A 49 5.11 -9.48 2.50
N PRO A 50 5.27 -9.75 1.20
CA PRO A 50 6.22 -9.03 0.37
C PRO A 50 5.87 -7.56 0.31
N LEU A 51 6.91 -6.71 0.31
CA LEU A 51 6.85 -5.27 0.11
C LEU A 51 7.36 -4.91 -1.29
N ASP A 52 6.64 -4.01 -1.95
CA ASP A 52 7.17 -3.32 -3.13
C ASP A 52 6.75 -1.85 -3.14
N VAL A 53 7.32 -1.08 -4.06
CA VAL A 53 6.98 0.32 -4.30
C VAL A 53 5.97 0.42 -5.45
N LEU A 54 4.95 1.25 -5.27
CA LEU A 54 4.07 1.63 -6.38
C LEU A 54 4.41 3.06 -6.81
N ASN A 55 5.12 3.20 -7.93
CA ASN A 55 5.31 4.49 -8.56
C ASN A 55 4.06 4.81 -9.38
N VAL A 56 3.39 5.89 -9.03
CA VAL A 56 2.21 6.40 -9.74
C VAL A 56 2.38 7.89 -10.00
N ARG A 57 1.89 8.34 -11.15
CA ARG A 57 1.87 9.75 -11.53
C ARG A 57 0.48 10.12 -12.04
N LYS A 58 -0.10 11.14 -11.41
CA LYS A 58 -1.35 11.74 -11.84
C LYS A 58 -1.16 12.43 -13.20
N LEU A 59 -2.08 12.25 -14.11
CA LEU A 59 -2.20 13.03 -15.33
C LEU A 59 -3.24 14.13 -15.08
N GLY A 60 -2.78 15.33 -14.80
CA GLY A 60 -3.65 16.49 -14.63
C GLY A 60 -4.12 17.06 -15.97
N VAL A 61 -5.30 17.67 -16.00
CA VAL A 61 -5.75 18.46 -17.15
C VAL A 61 -4.80 19.66 -17.34
N PRO A 62 -4.29 19.97 -18.54
CA PRO A 62 -3.23 20.97 -18.73
C PRO A 62 -3.50 22.36 -18.16
N TRP A 63 -4.76 22.80 -18.17
CA TRP A 63 -5.19 24.10 -17.61
C TRP A 63 -5.82 23.98 -16.21
N HIS A 64 -5.84 22.75 -15.64
CA HIS A 64 -6.37 22.48 -14.30
C HIS A 64 -5.68 21.24 -13.71
N GLU A 65 -4.41 21.38 -13.33
CA GLU A 65 -3.54 20.26 -12.91
C GLU A 65 -4.10 19.44 -11.73
N GLU A 66 -4.91 20.05 -10.86
CA GLU A 66 -5.55 19.33 -9.74
C GLU A 66 -6.66 18.38 -10.21
N LEU A 67 -7.26 18.62 -11.37
CA LEU A 67 -8.26 17.73 -11.95
C LEU A 67 -7.58 16.60 -12.69
N ALA A 68 -7.73 15.37 -12.20
CA ALA A 68 -7.07 14.20 -12.76
C ALA A 68 -7.85 13.64 -13.95
N MET A 69 -7.29 13.75 -15.15
CA MET A 69 -7.79 13.07 -16.36
C MET A 69 -7.28 11.63 -16.50
N GLY A 70 -6.40 11.20 -15.60
CA GLY A 70 -5.88 9.84 -15.57
C GLY A 70 -4.68 9.66 -14.65
N ALA A 71 -4.05 8.50 -14.78
CA ALA A 71 -2.82 8.16 -14.09
C ALA A 71 -1.96 7.20 -14.92
N ILE A 72 -0.66 7.27 -14.72
CA ILE A 72 0.30 6.28 -15.21
C ILE A 72 1.05 5.68 -14.03
N ALA A 73 1.47 4.44 -14.16
CA ALA A 73 2.21 3.77 -13.10
C ALA A 73 3.22 2.75 -13.63
N THR A 74 3.97 2.20 -12.69
CA THR A 74 4.86 1.04 -12.85
C THR A 74 4.26 -0.02 -13.77
N GLY A 75 5.10 -0.60 -14.65
CA GLY A 75 4.67 -1.65 -15.57
C GLY A 75 3.93 -1.14 -16.81
N GLY A 76 3.96 0.18 -17.08
CA GLY A 76 3.35 0.78 -18.27
C GLY A 76 1.82 0.93 -18.16
N VAL A 77 1.26 0.74 -17.00
CA VAL A 77 -0.18 0.89 -16.78
C VAL A 77 -0.59 2.35 -16.97
N ARG A 78 -1.61 2.59 -17.81
CA ARG A 78 -2.26 3.89 -17.98
C ARG A 78 -3.77 3.72 -17.80
N VAL A 79 -4.33 4.50 -16.90
CA VAL A 79 -5.77 4.56 -16.64
C VAL A 79 -6.26 5.97 -16.97
N LEU A 80 -7.33 6.07 -17.72
CA LEU A 80 -7.91 7.34 -18.15
C LEU A 80 -9.32 7.52 -17.58
N ASN A 81 -9.65 8.75 -17.23
CA ASN A 81 -11.01 9.16 -16.89
C ASN A 81 -11.64 9.83 -18.12
N ASN A 82 -12.38 9.03 -18.89
CA ASN A 82 -12.99 9.49 -20.14
C ASN A 82 -14.05 10.58 -19.90
N GLU A 83 -14.73 10.59 -18.76
CA GLU A 83 -15.71 11.61 -18.41
C GLU A 83 -15.02 12.98 -18.25
N ILE A 84 -13.92 13.02 -17.52
CA ILE A 84 -13.10 14.24 -17.35
C ILE A 84 -12.53 14.68 -18.70
N ILE A 85 -11.97 13.77 -19.49
CA ILE A 85 -11.41 14.08 -20.81
C ILE A 85 -12.46 14.72 -21.71
N MET A 86 -13.65 14.12 -21.78
CA MET A 86 -14.74 14.65 -22.63
C MET A 86 -15.30 15.98 -22.10
N SER A 87 -15.52 16.10 -20.80
CA SER A 87 -16.11 17.31 -20.21
C SER A 87 -15.18 18.52 -20.24
N THR A 88 -13.86 18.30 -20.24
CA THR A 88 -12.86 19.37 -20.28
C THR A 88 -12.34 19.69 -21.68
N GLY A 89 -12.70 18.91 -22.69
CA GLY A 89 -12.24 19.11 -24.07
C GLY A 89 -10.75 18.81 -24.27
N VAL A 90 -10.14 17.97 -23.40
CA VAL A 90 -8.75 17.52 -23.59
C VAL A 90 -8.62 16.76 -24.88
N THR A 91 -7.70 17.18 -25.74
CA THR A 91 -7.40 16.51 -27.00
C THR A 91 -6.46 15.32 -26.78
N GLN A 92 -6.40 14.42 -27.77
CA GLN A 92 -5.44 13.32 -27.76
C GLN A 92 -3.98 13.82 -27.65
N GLU A 93 -3.67 14.93 -28.33
CA GLU A 93 -2.35 15.56 -28.30
C GLU A 93 -1.99 16.03 -26.87
N ASN A 94 -2.90 16.74 -26.19
CA ASN A 94 -2.72 17.16 -24.80
C ASN A 94 -2.50 15.96 -23.87
N LEU A 95 -3.24 14.87 -24.08
CA LEU A 95 -3.12 13.66 -23.28
C LEU A 95 -1.75 12.99 -23.46
N GLU A 96 -1.28 12.89 -24.71
CA GLU A 96 0.03 12.28 -25.00
C GLU A 96 1.18 13.13 -24.48
N GLU A 97 1.11 14.47 -24.59
CA GLU A 97 2.08 15.39 -24.04
C GLU A 97 2.17 15.27 -22.52
N ALA A 98 1.04 15.35 -21.82
CA ALA A 98 1.00 15.18 -20.37
C ALA A 98 1.53 13.80 -19.93
N THR A 99 1.20 12.75 -20.69
CA THR A 99 1.69 11.40 -20.47
C THR A 99 3.21 11.32 -20.62
N ALA A 100 3.76 11.91 -21.70
CA ALA A 100 5.20 11.89 -21.97
C ALA A 100 6.00 12.58 -20.86
N VAL A 101 5.56 13.75 -20.40
CA VAL A 101 6.20 14.48 -19.30
C VAL A 101 6.23 13.65 -18.02
N GLN A 102 5.10 13.06 -17.62
CA GLN A 102 5.02 12.27 -16.40
C GLN A 102 5.77 10.94 -16.50
N ARG A 103 5.87 10.37 -17.71
CA ARG A 103 6.60 9.12 -17.96
C ARG A 103 8.10 9.26 -17.69
N LEU A 104 8.72 10.39 -18.03
CA LEU A 104 10.14 10.64 -17.77
C LEU A 104 10.49 10.48 -16.27
N GLU A 105 9.69 11.07 -15.40
CA GLU A 105 9.90 10.95 -13.96
C GLU A 105 9.52 9.55 -13.43
N LEU A 106 8.49 8.94 -13.97
CA LEU A 106 8.12 7.57 -13.63
C LEU A 106 9.27 6.61 -13.95
N ASP A 107 9.81 6.67 -15.18
CA ASP A 107 10.91 5.82 -15.64
C ASP A 107 12.20 6.06 -14.83
N ARG A 108 12.46 7.33 -14.43
CA ARG A 108 13.58 7.64 -13.54
C ARG A 108 13.42 6.91 -12.19
N ARG A 109 12.24 7.00 -11.57
CA ARG A 109 11.97 6.32 -10.29
C ARG A 109 11.96 4.80 -10.43
N GLU A 110 11.44 4.26 -11.52
CA GLU A 110 11.45 2.84 -11.78
C GLU A 110 12.88 2.28 -11.84
N ARG A 111 13.75 2.90 -12.65
CA ARG A 111 15.15 2.52 -12.72
C ARG A 111 15.83 2.59 -11.34
N LEU A 112 15.55 3.66 -10.60
CA LEU A 112 16.17 3.91 -9.31
C LEU A 112 15.72 2.93 -8.23
N TYR A 113 14.41 2.69 -8.10
CA TYR A 113 13.88 1.87 -6.99
C TYR A 113 13.83 0.38 -7.32
N ARG A 114 13.61 0.01 -8.58
CA ARG A 114 13.50 -1.39 -8.97
C ARG A 114 14.80 -2.03 -9.37
N GLN A 115 15.77 -1.28 -9.88
CA GLN A 115 17.07 -1.80 -10.30
C GLN A 115 16.94 -3.03 -11.24
N GLY A 116 16.02 -2.97 -12.20
CA GLY A 116 15.73 -4.05 -13.16
C GLY A 116 14.75 -5.13 -12.67
N ARG A 117 14.29 -5.11 -11.43
CA ARG A 117 13.26 -6.05 -10.96
C ARG A 117 11.92 -5.76 -11.65
N PRO A 118 11.17 -6.78 -12.08
CA PRO A 118 9.85 -6.59 -12.68
C PRO A 118 8.84 -6.02 -11.65
N ALA A 119 7.78 -5.40 -12.14
CA ALA A 119 6.64 -5.02 -11.31
C ALA A 119 5.99 -6.27 -10.70
N PRO A 120 5.49 -6.21 -9.45
CA PRO A 120 4.81 -7.34 -8.85
C PRO A 120 3.47 -7.60 -9.54
N ASP A 121 3.13 -8.87 -9.71
CA ASP A 121 1.78 -9.24 -10.15
C ASP A 121 0.79 -9.04 -8.99
N MET A 122 -0.28 -8.28 -9.25
CA MET A 122 -1.34 -7.98 -8.29
C MET A 122 -2.60 -8.82 -8.50
N ARG A 123 -2.68 -9.51 -9.63
CA ARG A 123 -3.89 -10.26 -10.01
C ARG A 123 -4.22 -11.34 -8.99
N GLY A 124 -5.46 -11.31 -8.50
CA GLY A 124 -5.96 -12.30 -7.54
C GLY A 124 -5.32 -12.23 -6.16
N ARG A 125 -4.55 -11.16 -5.84
CA ARG A 125 -3.93 -10.97 -4.53
C ARG A 125 -4.73 -9.99 -3.66
N THR A 126 -4.53 -10.06 -2.36
CA THR A 126 -4.91 -8.99 -1.43
C THR A 126 -3.82 -7.93 -1.49
N VAL A 127 -4.11 -6.78 -2.08
CA VAL A 127 -3.19 -5.64 -2.17
C VAL A 127 -3.45 -4.67 -1.02
N VAL A 128 -2.42 -4.36 -0.25
CA VAL A 128 -2.44 -3.35 0.81
C VAL A 128 -1.66 -2.13 0.34
N LEU A 129 -2.37 -1.07 -0.05
CA LEU A 129 -1.80 0.21 -0.44
C LEU A 129 -1.53 1.06 0.79
N VAL A 130 -0.30 1.54 0.94
CA VAL A 130 0.15 2.27 2.13
C VAL A 130 0.78 3.61 1.76
N ASP A 131 0.40 4.66 2.51
CA ASP A 131 1.07 5.97 2.50
C ASP A 131 1.33 6.45 3.94
N ASP A 132 2.10 7.54 4.12
CA ASP A 132 2.37 8.13 5.45
C ASP A 132 1.26 9.06 5.95
N GLY A 133 0.29 9.38 5.10
CA GLY A 133 -0.92 10.14 5.40
C GLY A 133 -1.62 10.64 4.16
N ILE A 134 -2.88 11.01 4.30
CA ILE A 134 -3.71 11.49 3.19
C ILE A 134 -4.28 12.86 3.51
N ALA A 135 -3.87 13.88 2.74
CA ALA A 135 -4.50 15.20 2.77
C ALA A 135 -5.65 15.28 1.74
N THR A 136 -5.36 15.48 0.46
CA THR A 136 -6.37 15.59 -0.61
C THR A 136 -6.79 14.26 -1.24
N GLY A 137 -5.96 13.22 -1.09
CA GLY A 137 -6.21 11.90 -1.66
C GLY A 137 -5.89 11.76 -3.16
N ALA A 138 -5.45 12.81 -3.86
CA ALA A 138 -5.25 12.78 -5.31
C ALA A 138 -4.27 11.66 -5.77
N THR A 139 -3.12 11.53 -5.10
CA THR A 139 -2.15 10.47 -5.41
C THR A 139 -2.69 9.08 -5.10
N VAL A 140 -3.42 8.96 -3.98
CA VAL A 140 -4.03 7.69 -3.56
C VAL A 140 -5.11 7.25 -4.55
N ARG A 141 -5.99 8.15 -5.02
CA ARG A 141 -6.99 7.83 -6.06
C ARG A 141 -6.34 7.36 -7.36
N ALA A 142 -5.26 8.03 -7.78
CA ALA A 142 -4.49 7.58 -8.93
C ALA A 142 -3.92 6.16 -8.73
N ALA A 143 -3.41 5.85 -7.54
CA ALA A 143 -2.91 4.53 -7.18
C ALA A 143 -4.03 3.47 -7.15
N ILE A 144 -5.17 3.78 -6.55
CA ILE A 144 -6.36 2.91 -6.52
C ILE A 144 -6.78 2.53 -7.94
N SER A 145 -6.91 3.51 -8.84
CA SER A 145 -7.31 3.26 -10.24
C SER A 145 -6.34 2.29 -10.94
N VAL A 146 -5.04 2.49 -10.74
CA VAL A 146 -3.99 1.63 -11.31
C VAL A 146 -4.04 0.22 -10.75
N ILE A 147 -4.22 0.06 -9.43
CA ILE A 147 -4.31 -1.25 -8.80
C ILE A 147 -5.58 -2.00 -9.26
N ARG A 148 -6.72 -1.32 -9.29
CA ARG A 148 -8.00 -1.90 -9.75
C ARG A 148 -7.90 -2.41 -11.20
N ALA A 149 -7.20 -1.69 -12.07
CA ALA A 149 -6.96 -2.10 -13.45
C ALA A 149 -6.14 -3.42 -13.56
N GLN A 150 -5.48 -3.85 -12.51
CA GLN A 150 -4.72 -5.09 -12.46
C GLN A 150 -5.49 -6.25 -11.78
N HIS A 151 -6.78 -6.06 -11.52
CA HIS A 151 -7.71 -7.09 -11.00
C HIS A 151 -7.22 -7.79 -9.72
N PRO A 152 -6.90 -7.06 -8.62
CA PRO A 152 -6.66 -7.68 -7.33
C PRO A 152 -7.90 -8.40 -6.81
N ALA A 153 -7.74 -9.42 -5.97
CA ALA A 153 -8.87 -10.05 -5.29
C ALA A 153 -9.47 -9.11 -4.22
N LYS A 154 -8.62 -8.33 -3.55
CA LYS A 154 -9.02 -7.35 -2.54
C LYS A 154 -8.03 -6.18 -2.55
N LEU A 155 -8.53 -4.95 -2.41
CA LEU A 155 -7.74 -3.74 -2.25
C LEU A 155 -8.02 -3.12 -0.89
N ILE A 156 -6.99 -3.03 -0.06
CA ILE A 156 -7.03 -2.39 1.26
C ILE A 156 -6.21 -1.11 1.18
N LEU A 157 -6.79 0.02 1.57
CA LEU A 157 -6.06 1.27 1.78
C LEU A 157 -5.72 1.40 3.25
N ALA A 158 -4.44 1.56 3.57
CA ALA A 158 -3.96 1.61 4.94
C ALA A 158 -3.05 2.82 5.18
N VAL A 159 -3.46 3.73 6.07
CA VAL A 159 -2.71 4.96 6.35
C VAL A 159 -2.74 5.32 7.83
N PRO A 160 -1.69 5.95 8.36
CA PRO A 160 -1.67 6.41 9.76
C PRO A 160 -2.65 7.53 10.03
N VAL A 161 -2.82 8.47 9.10
CA VAL A 161 -3.69 9.63 9.26
C VAL A 161 -4.32 10.04 7.93
N ALA A 162 -5.60 10.38 7.97
CA ALA A 162 -6.32 10.96 6.84
C ALA A 162 -7.39 11.93 7.36
N GLN A 163 -7.67 13.00 6.60
CA GLN A 163 -8.81 13.85 6.90
C GLN A 163 -10.11 13.03 6.85
N GLN A 164 -11.00 13.23 7.83
CA GLN A 164 -12.19 12.40 8.00
C GLN A 164 -13.09 12.36 6.75
N SER A 165 -13.33 13.50 6.10
CA SER A 165 -14.12 13.57 4.86
C SER A 165 -13.46 12.81 3.71
N VAL A 166 -12.15 12.99 3.52
CA VAL A 166 -11.39 12.32 2.46
C VAL A 166 -11.32 10.80 2.71
N ALA A 167 -11.16 10.38 3.98
CA ALA A 167 -11.20 8.97 4.34
C ALA A 167 -12.57 8.33 4.06
N ALA A 168 -13.68 9.07 4.31
CA ALA A 168 -15.02 8.58 4.00
C ALA A 168 -15.25 8.39 2.50
N GLU A 169 -14.77 9.33 1.67
CA GLU A 169 -14.84 9.21 0.22
C GLU A 169 -14.01 8.02 -0.30
N LEU A 170 -12.74 7.91 0.13
CA LEU A 170 -11.83 6.84 -0.30
C LEU A 170 -12.30 5.45 0.15
N ALA A 171 -13.04 5.36 1.26
CA ALA A 171 -13.63 4.10 1.72
C ALA A 171 -14.65 3.52 0.73
N LEU A 172 -15.23 4.34 -0.14
CA LEU A 172 -16.13 3.89 -1.21
C LEU A 172 -15.39 3.34 -2.45
N GLU A 173 -14.09 3.64 -2.57
CA GLU A 173 -13.26 3.28 -3.72
C GLU A 173 -12.45 1.98 -3.49
N VAL A 174 -12.37 1.51 -2.22
CA VAL A 174 -11.60 0.34 -1.82
C VAL A 174 -12.48 -0.70 -1.13
N ASP A 175 -11.99 -1.93 -0.97
CA ASP A 175 -12.75 -2.97 -0.25
C ASP A 175 -12.67 -2.80 1.27
N GLU A 176 -11.58 -2.18 1.73
CA GLU A 176 -11.36 -1.87 3.15
C GLU A 176 -10.45 -0.65 3.29
N LEU A 177 -10.80 0.24 4.22
CA LEU A 177 -9.96 1.37 4.61
C LEU A 177 -9.57 1.24 6.09
N VAL A 178 -8.27 1.13 6.36
CA VAL A 178 -7.69 1.11 7.70
C VAL A 178 -6.94 2.41 7.95
N CYS A 179 -7.39 3.20 8.92
CA CYS A 179 -6.78 4.48 9.24
C CYS A 179 -6.71 4.64 10.77
N VAL A 180 -5.50 4.88 11.30
CA VAL A 180 -5.29 4.98 12.75
C VAL A 180 -5.94 6.25 13.33
N ARG A 181 -5.84 7.37 12.61
CA ARG A 181 -6.40 8.66 13.03
C ARG A 181 -7.14 9.37 11.90
N LYS A 182 -8.36 9.83 12.20
CA LYS A 182 -9.23 10.53 11.24
C LYS A 182 -9.66 11.87 11.82
N PRO A 183 -8.76 12.90 11.82
CA PRO A 183 -9.15 14.24 12.27
C PRO A 183 -10.21 14.87 11.36
N GLY A 184 -11.06 15.75 11.91
CA GLY A 184 -12.00 16.55 11.11
C GLY A 184 -11.27 17.49 10.16
N ASP A 185 -10.23 18.17 10.67
CA ASP A 185 -9.38 19.07 9.88
C ASP A 185 -7.94 18.55 9.86
N LEU A 186 -7.35 18.51 8.67
CA LEU A 186 -5.97 18.09 8.44
C LEU A 186 -5.22 19.15 7.65
N TYR A 187 -4.57 20.07 8.33
CA TYR A 187 -3.78 21.14 7.70
C TYR A 187 -2.48 20.62 7.05
N ALA A 188 -1.82 19.66 7.69
CA ALA A 188 -0.62 19.01 7.17
C ALA A 188 -0.41 17.65 7.83
N ILE A 189 0.09 16.69 7.07
CA ILE A 189 0.39 15.33 7.57
C ILE A 189 1.46 15.39 8.67
N GLY A 190 2.51 16.19 8.46
CA GLY A 190 3.67 16.25 9.36
C GLY A 190 3.37 16.67 10.80
N ILE A 191 2.27 17.40 11.07
CA ILE A 191 1.90 17.79 12.43
C ILE A 191 1.46 16.61 13.31
N TRP A 192 1.17 15.46 12.71
CA TRP A 192 0.78 14.21 13.37
C TRP A 192 1.97 13.34 13.77
N TYR A 193 3.19 13.81 13.47
CA TYR A 193 4.45 13.14 13.77
C TYR A 193 5.35 14.06 14.61
N ASP A 194 6.08 13.50 15.56
CA ASP A 194 7.10 14.23 16.32
C ASP A 194 8.36 14.40 15.45
N HIS A 195 8.66 13.39 14.62
CA HIS A 195 9.78 13.41 13.68
C HIS A 195 9.30 13.03 12.27
N PHE A 196 9.31 14.00 11.35
CA PHE A 196 8.79 13.83 9.97
C PHE A 196 9.73 14.42 8.92
N PRO A 197 10.99 13.95 8.82
CA PRO A 197 11.93 14.47 7.84
C PRO A 197 11.48 14.13 6.41
N GLN A 198 11.95 14.92 5.45
CA GLN A 198 11.82 14.61 4.04
C GLN A 198 12.72 13.41 3.70
N LEU A 199 12.17 12.40 3.06
CA LEU A 199 12.93 11.21 2.68
C LEU A 199 13.61 11.37 1.34
N THR A 200 14.81 10.81 1.25
CA THR A 200 15.62 10.74 0.03
C THR A 200 15.31 9.48 -0.78
N ASP A 201 15.69 9.48 -2.06
CA ASP A 201 15.59 8.29 -2.90
C ASP A 201 16.49 7.14 -2.38
N ALA A 202 17.62 7.47 -1.76
CA ALA A 202 18.52 6.48 -1.15
C ALA A 202 17.87 5.75 0.05
N GLU A 203 17.09 6.45 0.88
CA GLU A 203 16.36 5.83 1.99
C GLU A 203 15.24 4.91 1.49
N VAL A 204 14.58 5.26 0.38
CA VAL A 204 13.62 4.37 -0.29
C VAL A 204 14.29 3.09 -0.75
N GLN A 205 15.44 3.20 -1.44
CA GLN A 205 16.22 2.03 -1.89
C GLN A 205 16.68 1.15 -0.72
N ALA A 206 17.19 1.76 0.36
CA ALA A 206 17.61 1.05 1.56
C ALA A 206 16.44 0.28 2.21
N THR A 207 15.24 0.88 2.26
CA THR A 207 14.04 0.24 2.80
C THR A 207 13.61 -0.96 1.96
N LEU A 208 13.62 -0.83 0.62
CA LEU A 208 13.30 -1.94 -0.29
C LEU A 208 14.34 -3.06 -0.22
N ALA A 209 15.63 -2.73 -0.14
CA ALA A 209 16.71 -3.70 0.01
C ALA A 209 16.59 -4.48 1.33
N ARG A 210 16.28 -3.80 2.43
CA ARG A 210 16.03 -4.41 3.73
C ARG A 210 14.84 -5.37 3.69
N ALA A 211 13.73 -4.96 3.07
CA ALA A 211 12.55 -5.82 2.91
C ALA A 211 12.84 -7.07 2.07
N ALA A 212 13.68 -6.96 1.04
CA ALA A 212 14.07 -8.09 0.20
C ALA A 212 15.04 -9.06 0.91
N ALA A 213 15.84 -8.57 1.85
CA ALA A 213 16.77 -9.40 2.64
C ALA A 213 16.08 -10.14 3.81
N GLU A 214 14.90 -9.69 4.24
CA GLU A 214 14.08 -10.32 5.27
C GLU A 214 12.99 -11.17 4.59
N PRO A 215 13.23 -12.43 4.22
CA PRO A 215 12.26 -13.21 3.45
C PRO A 215 11.00 -13.45 4.28
N ALA A 216 9.83 -13.26 3.67
CA ALA A 216 8.52 -13.61 4.20
C ALA A 216 8.40 -15.11 4.64
N ALA A 217 9.36 -15.95 4.29
CA ALA A 217 9.38 -17.37 4.59
C ALA A 217 10.03 -17.76 5.93
N ALA A 218 10.74 -16.84 6.62
CA ALA A 218 11.45 -17.20 7.86
C ALA A 218 10.54 -17.44 9.07
N LEU A 219 9.25 -17.13 8.98
CA LEU A 219 8.28 -17.27 10.09
C LEU A 219 7.31 -18.45 9.93
N LEU A 220 7.43 -19.27 8.88
CA LEU A 220 6.60 -20.48 8.71
C LEU A 220 7.13 -21.69 9.49
N ASN A 221 8.28 -21.61 10.17
CA ASN A 221 8.80 -22.63 11.07
C ASN A 221 8.45 -22.36 12.53
N VAL A 222 7.18 -22.24 12.85
CA VAL A 222 6.69 -22.62 14.18
C VAL A 222 6.40 -24.12 14.08
N PRO A 223 7.15 -25.01 14.75
CA PRO A 223 6.80 -26.41 14.76
C PRO A 223 5.39 -26.54 15.35
N SER A 224 4.47 -27.07 14.57
CA SER A 224 3.20 -27.56 15.06
C SER A 224 3.53 -28.50 16.22
N ARG A 225 3.13 -28.14 17.43
CA ARG A 225 3.06 -29.10 18.53
C ARG A 225 2.04 -30.15 18.13
N ALA A 226 2.49 -31.17 17.43
CA ALA A 226 1.80 -32.43 17.33
C ALA A 226 1.63 -32.93 18.77
N GLY A 227 0.42 -32.89 19.26
CA GLY A 227 0.10 -33.41 20.58
C GLY A 227 0.34 -34.91 20.58
N ASP A 228 1.31 -35.33 21.36
CA ASP A 228 1.39 -36.66 21.92
C ASP A 228 0.07 -36.97 22.63
N ARG A 229 -0.72 -37.82 22.02
CA ARG A 229 -1.75 -38.61 22.68
C ARG A 229 -1.65 -40.05 22.16
N ASP A 230 -0.56 -40.69 22.52
CA ASP A 230 -0.59 -42.12 22.72
C ASP A 230 -1.06 -42.37 24.17
N GLY A 231 -2.33 -42.47 24.31
CA GLY A 231 -3.01 -42.99 25.50
C GLY A 231 -3.18 -44.47 25.31
N ASP A 232 -2.25 -45.21 25.90
CA ASP A 232 -2.31 -46.64 26.12
C ASP A 232 -3.65 -47.01 26.86
N ILE A 233 -4.53 -47.75 26.18
CA ILE A 233 -5.77 -48.29 26.75
C ILE A 233 -5.45 -49.73 27.21
N PRO A 234 -5.41 -50.02 28.53
CA PRO A 234 -5.25 -51.40 28.99
C PRO A 234 -6.46 -52.23 28.65
N LYS A 235 -6.24 -53.35 27.99
CA LYS A 235 -7.22 -54.39 27.76
C LYS A 235 -7.63 -55.02 29.10
N THR A 236 -8.84 -54.70 29.54
CA THR A 236 -9.45 -55.43 30.66
C THR A 236 -10.23 -56.61 30.11
N GLU A 237 -9.76 -57.80 30.43
CA GLU A 237 -10.50 -59.08 30.16
C GLU A 237 -11.79 -59.10 30.98
N MET A 238 -12.92 -59.45 30.35
CA MET A 238 -14.15 -59.79 31.03
C MET A 238 -14.20 -61.32 31.27
N PRO A 239 -14.53 -61.77 32.46
CA PRO A 239 -14.77 -63.19 32.71
C PRO A 239 -16.16 -63.56 32.20
N VAL A 240 -16.23 -64.75 31.59
CA VAL A 240 -17.44 -65.51 31.24
C VAL A 240 -18.08 -66.05 32.50
N VAL A 241 -19.33 -65.76 32.75
CA VAL A 241 -20.36 -66.70 33.27
C VAL A 241 -21.70 -66.26 32.73
#